data_f02ce8074f40c42a72f75876c5978c87
#
_entry.id   f02ce8074f40c42a72f75876c5978c87
#
_cell.length_a   1.000
_cell.length_b   1.000
_cell.length_c   1.000
_cell.angle_alpha   90.00
_cell.angle_beta   90.00
_cell.angle_gamma   90.00
#
_symmetry.space_group_name_H-M   'P 1'
#
loop_
_entity.id
_entity.type
_entity.pdbx_description
1 polymer ?
#
loop_
_entity_poly.entity_id
_entity_poly.type
_entity_poly.pdbx_seq_one_letter_code
_entity_poly.pdbx_strand_id
1 'polypeptide(L)'
;HVRSRRQRQMCIRDSMKKVVTFGEIMLRLAPQGFLRFSQANNFDVVYGGGESNVAVSLANYGVPVDFVTRLPKNDIGECAMMEMRKRGVGVDKIVYGGDRLGIYFLETGAVSRGSKVVYDRAHSAISEIESGMIDWDAVFEDVEWFHWTGITPAISQGAADVCLEAVKAASAKGITISTDLNYRAKLWTYCDDAHREKIMAGLTEYCDIILGNEEDAEKHFGIHPEGLDVH
;
A
#
# COMPACT_ATOMS: atom_id res chain seq x y z
N HIS A 1 26.33 29.87 -22.01
CA HIS A 1 25.05 29.21 -22.25
C HIS A 1 24.36 29.01 -20.91
N VAL A 2 23.41 29.90 -20.56
CA VAL A 2 22.56 29.74 -19.40
C VAL A 2 21.37 28.85 -19.83
N ARG A 3 21.32 27.58 -19.38
CA ARG A 3 20.18 26.71 -19.61
C ARG A 3 18.94 27.35 -19.00
N SER A 4 17.83 27.42 -19.75
CA SER A 4 16.58 27.98 -19.28
C SER A 4 16.05 27.20 -18.06
N ARG A 5 15.25 27.85 -17.20
CA ARG A 5 14.62 27.22 -16.02
C ARG A 5 13.84 25.94 -16.39
N ARG A 6 13.23 25.95 -17.57
CA ARG A 6 12.51 24.80 -18.14
C ARG A 6 13.43 23.64 -18.52
N GLN A 7 14.63 23.94 -19.09
CA GLN A 7 15.64 22.93 -19.40
C GLN A 7 16.29 22.35 -18.14
N ARG A 8 16.48 23.14 -17.08
CA ARG A 8 16.95 22.62 -15.77
C ARG A 8 15.93 21.70 -15.11
N GLN A 9 14.64 22.07 -15.15
CA GLN A 9 13.57 21.21 -14.61
C GLN A 9 13.42 19.92 -15.42
N MET A 10 13.59 19.96 -16.74
CA MET A 10 13.58 18.77 -17.60
C MET A 10 14.78 17.85 -17.29
N CYS A 11 15.99 18.40 -17.16
CA CYS A 11 17.17 17.62 -16.78
C CYS A 11 17.10 17.02 -15.37
N ILE A 12 16.43 17.67 -14.42
CA ILE A 12 16.22 17.14 -13.07
C ILE A 12 15.21 15.99 -13.12
N ARG A 13 14.14 16.11 -13.91
CA ARG A 13 13.18 15.02 -14.10
C ARG A 13 13.78 13.79 -14.78
N ASP A 14 14.64 13.99 -15.78
CA ASP A 14 15.34 12.90 -16.47
C ASP A 14 16.42 12.22 -15.62
N SER A 15 16.80 12.82 -14.48
CA SER A 15 17.80 12.27 -13.54
C SER A 15 17.19 11.65 -12.28
N MET A 16 15.90 11.85 -12.02
CA MET A 16 15.21 11.22 -10.88
C MET A 16 14.75 9.84 -11.29
N LYS A 17 15.35 8.84 -10.68
CA LYS A 17 14.91 7.46 -10.81
C LYS A 17 13.54 7.27 -10.15
N LYS A 18 12.82 6.28 -10.61
CA LYS A 18 11.45 6.02 -10.26
C LYS A 18 11.32 5.33 -8.90
N VAL A 19 10.24 5.65 -8.19
CA VAL A 19 9.79 4.91 -7.01
C VAL A 19 8.68 3.94 -7.43
N VAL A 20 8.65 2.75 -6.84
CA VAL A 20 7.54 1.80 -6.97
C VAL A 20 6.93 1.58 -5.59
N THR A 21 5.61 1.62 -5.51
CA THR A 21 4.85 1.19 -4.33
C THR A 21 3.96 0.01 -4.67
N PHE A 22 3.85 -0.98 -3.76
CA PHE A 22 3.05 -2.18 -3.96
C PHE A 22 2.09 -2.41 -2.80
N GLY A 23 0.80 -2.53 -3.08
CA GLY A 23 -0.20 -2.79 -2.06
C GLY A 23 -1.64 -2.69 -2.55
N GLU A 24 -2.57 -2.56 -1.60
CA GLU A 24 -4.00 -2.49 -1.89
C GLU A 24 -4.48 -1.04 -2.06
N ILE A 25 -5.34 -0.84 -3.05
CA ILE A 25 -6.24 0.31 -3.13
C ILE A 25 -7.67 -0.17 -2.91
N MET A 26 -8.40 0.50 -2.02
CA MET A 26 -9.77 0.16 -1.69
C MET A 26 -10.72 1.30 -2.04
N LEU A 27 -11.98 0.94 -2.24
CA LEU A 27 -13.08 1.88 -2.31
C LEU A 27 -13.51 2.24 -0.88
N ARG A 28 -13.37 3.52 -0.49
CA ARG A 28 -13.90 4.05 0.76
C ARG A 28 -15.29 4.65 0.53
N LEU A 29 -16.25 4.21 1.31
CA LEU A 29 -17.60 4.74 1.37
C LEU A 29 -17.83 5.41 2.72
N ALA A 30 -18.09 6.71 2.75
CA ALA A 30 -18.30 7.47 3.97
C ALA A 30 -19.63 8.24 3.91
N PRO A 31 -20.49 8.19 4.96
CA PRO A 31 -21.60 9.10 5.07
C PRO A 31 -21.16 10.55 5.04
N GLN A 32 -21.98 11.43 4.52
CA GLN A 32 -21.67 12.84 4.47
C GLN A 32 -21.55 13.45 5.89
N GLY A 33 -20.56 14.31 6.07
CA GLY A 33 -20.31 14.99 7.34
C GLY A 33 -20.08 14.00 8.49
N PHE A 34 -20.90 14.08 9.53
CA PHE A 34 -20.81 13.27 10.73
C PHE A 34 -22.01 12.34 10.93
N LEU A 35 -22.75 12.02 9.85
CA LEU A 35 -23.88 11.09 9.92
C LEU A 35 -23.39 9.69 10.29
N ARG A 36 -24.22 8.96 11.02
CA ARG A 36 -24.05 7.53 11.27
C ARG A 36 -24.43 6.74 10.03
N PHE A 37 -23.93 5.51 9.89
CA PHE A 37 -24.36 4.60 8.82
C PHE A 37 -25.88 4.43 8.76
N SER A 38 -26.55 4.34 9.92
CA SER A 38 -28.01 4.21 10.01
C SER A 38 -28.80 5.47 9.61
N GLN A 39 -28.15 6.59 9.44
CA GLN A 39 -28.75 7.86 9.06
C GLN A 39 -28.46 8.24 7.62
N ALA A 40 -27.52 7.54 6.97
CA ALA A 40 -27.04 7.85 5.63
C ALA A 40 -27.98 7.29 4.56
N ASN A 41 -28.33 8.11 3.59
CA ASN A 41 -29.03 7.71 2.37
C ASN A 41 -28.09 7.69 1.15
N ASN A 42 -26.88 8.22 1.30
CA ASN A 42 -25.82 8.27 0.29
C ASN A 42 -24.45 8.21 0.95
N PHE A 43 -23.43 7.89 0.14
CA PHE A 43 -22.06 7.83 0.58
C PHE A 43 -21.15 8.61 -0.38
N ASP A 44 -20.20 9.33 0.18
CA ASP A 44 -19.08 9.88 -0.56
C ASP A 44 -18.11 8.76 -0.94
N VAL A 45 -17.64 8.79 -2.19
CA VAL A 45 -16.76 7.78 -2.77
C VAL A 45 -15.34 8.32 -2.83
N VAL A 46 -14.40 7.60 -2.23
CA VAL A 46 -12.96 7.92 -2.30
C VAL A 46 -12.17 6.62 -2.47
N TYR A 47 -11.12 6.65 -3.27
CA TYR A 47 -10.18 5.53 -3.40
C TYR A 47 -8.93 5.81 -2.59
N GLY A 48 -8.39 4.81 -1.91
CA GLY A 48 -7.17 4.95 -1.14
C GLY A 48 -6.72 3.66 -0.46
N GLY A 49 -5.48 3.66 -0.06
CA GLY A 49 -4.81 2.57 0.66
C GLY A 49 -3.45 3.08 1.15
N GLY A 50 -2.74 2.31 1.96
CA GLY A 50 -1.44 2.73 2.51
C GLY A 50 -0.49 3.15 1.40
N GLU A 51 -0.12 2.23 0.56
CA GLU A 51 0.88 2.39 -0.49
C GLU A 51 0.38 3.27 -1.65
N SER A 52 -0.92 3.22 -1.97
CA SER A 52 -1.51 4.12 -2.96
C SER A 52 -1.49 5.58 -2.52
N ASN A 53 -1.69 5.85 -1.22
CA ASN A 53 -1.58 7.20 -0.66
C ASN A 53 -0.12 7.70 -0.69
N VAL A 54 0.86 6.84 -0.41
CA VAL A 54 2.29 7.16 -0.56
C VAL A 54 2.60 7.51 -2.01
N ALA A 55 2.13 6.70 -2.98
CA ALA A 55 2.31 6.99 -4.40
C ALA A 55 1.73 8.35 -4.80
N VAL A 56 0.50 8.65 -4.38
CA VAL A 56 -0.14 9.96 -4.64
C VAL A 56 0.64 11.12 -4.01
N SER A 57 1.14 10.93 -2.78
CA SER A 57 1.96 11.94 -2.10
C SER A 57 3.25 12.23 -2.87
N LEU A 58 3.98 11.18 -3.28
CA LEU A 58 5.20 11.30 -4.08
C LEU A 58 4.94 11.99 -5.42
N ALA A 59 3.88 11.62 -6.13
CA ALA A 59 3.49 12.28 -7.38
C ALA A 59 3.21 13.77 -7.20
N ASN A 60 2.54 14.17 -6.11
CA ASN A 60 2.30 15.58 -5.78
C ASN A 60 3.60 16.35 -5.49
N TYR A 61 4.63 15.70 -4.96
CA TYR A 61 5.98 16.28 -4.81
C TYR A 61 6.79 16.27 -6.11
N GLY A 62 6.24 15.73 -7.20
CA GLY A 62 6.91 15.66 -8.51
C GLY A 62 7.90 14.50 -8.63
N VAL A 63 7.87 13.53 -7.71
CA VAL A 63 8.67 12.30 -7.77
C VAL A 63 8.00 11.34 -8.75
N PRO A 64 8.72 10.79 -9.75
CA PRO A 64 8.17 9.75 -10.62
C PRO A 64 7.86 8.51 -9.79
N VAL A 65 6.62 8.01 -9.86
CA VAL A 65 6.17 6.87 -9.07
C VAL A 65 5.19 6.01 -9.83
N ASP A 66 5.36 4.69 -9.74
CA ASP A 66 4.40 3.69 -10.20
C ASP A 66 3.75 3.00 -9.00
N PHE A 67 2.46 2.74 -9.12
CA PHE A 67 1.72 1.93 -8.16
C PHE A 67 1.42 0.56 -8.75
N VAL A 68 1.84 -0.48 -8.04
CA VAL A 68 1.63 -1.88 -8.40
C VAL A 68 0.57 -2.47 -7.49
N THR A 69 -0.41 -3.14 -8.09
CA THR A 69 -1.52 -3.79 -7.39
C THR A 69 -2.20 -4.78 -8.33
N ARG A 70 -3.18 -5.54 -7.81
CA ARG A 70 -4.09 -6.34 -8.63
C ARG A 70 -5.51 -5.79 -8.51
N LEU A 71 -6.13 -5.48 -9.66
CA LEU A 71 -7.47 -4.92 -9.76
C LEU A 71 -8.42 -5.85 -10.52
N PRO A 72 -9.72 -5.86 -10.19
CA PRO A 72 -10.71 -6.58 -10.97
C PRO A 72 -10.91 -5.93 -12.35
N LYS A 73 -11.25 -6.77 -13.36
CA LYS A 73 -11.59 -6.30 -14.73
C LYS A 73 -13.05 -5.85 -14.80
N ASN A 74 -13.38 -4.79 -14.06
CA ASN A 74 -14.72 -4.20 -14.07
C ASN A 74 -14.64 -2.68 -13.91
N ASP A 75 -15.75 -1.98 -14.04
CA ASP A 75 -15.84 -0.52 -14.01
C ASP A 75 -15.32 0.07 -12.68
N ILE A 76 -15.45 -0.64 -11.55
CA ILE A 76 -14.96 -0.18 -10.24
C ILE A 76 -13.43 -0.28 -10.17
N GLY A 77 -12.84 -1.36 -10.70
CA GLY A 77 -11.39 -1.48 -10.84
C GLY A 77 -10.81 -0.43 -11.78
N GLU A 78 -11.50 -0.13 -12.87
CA GLU A 78 -11.13 0.94 -13.79
C GLU A 78 -11.18 2.33 -13.11
N CYS A 79 -12.22 2.62 -12.34
CA CYS A 79 -12.29 3.85 -11.55
C CYS A 79 -11.13 4.00 -10.56
N ALA A 80 -10.75 2.92 -9.88
CA ALA A 80 -9.59 2.93 -8.97
C ALA A 80 -8.28 3.25 -9.71
N MET A 81 -8.05 2.62 -10.86
CA MET A 81 -6.90 2.90 -11.73
C MET A 81 -6.91 4.34 -12.25
N MET A 82 -8.08 4.83 -12.72
CA MET A 82 -8.22 6.20 -13.21
C MET A 82 -7.95 7.24 -12.13
N GLU A 83 -8.34 7.01 -10.87
CA GLU A 83 -8.03 7.90 -9.76
C GLU A 83 -6.52 8.02 -9.52
N MET A 84 -5.77 6.93 -9.61
CA MET A 84 -4.31 6.95 -9.51
C MET A 84 -3.69 7.72 -10.69
N ARG A 85 -4.12 7.43 -11.91
CA ARG A 85 -3.65 8.12 -13.14
C ARG A 85 -3.94 9.63 -13.08
N LYS A 86 -5.12 10.02 -12.63
CA LYS A 86 -5.52 11.43 -12.46
C LYS A 86 -4.62 12.18 -11.49
N ARG A 87 -4.06 11.50 -10.50
CA ARG A 87 -3.12 12.03 -9.51
C ARG A 87 -1.66 12.04 -9.99
N GLY A 88 -1.40 11.57 -11.22
CA GLY A 88 -0.06 11.56 -11.81
C GLY A 88 0.78 10.34 -11.43
N VAL A 89 0.16 9.31 -10.86
CA VAL A 89 0.80 8.03 -10.56
C VAL A 89 0.79 7.15 -11.80
N GLY A 90 1.92 6.48 -12.10
CA GLY A 90 2.00 5.47 -13.15
C GLY A 90 1.21 4.22 -12.78
N VAL A 91 0.46 3.68 -13.76
CA VAL A 91 -0.49 2.57 -13.55
C VAL A 91 -0.26 1.41 -14.52
N ASP A 92 0.78 1.48 -15.34
CA ASP A 92 1.03 0.51 -16.42
C ASP A 92 1.50 -0.86 -15.90
N LYS A 93 1.87 -0.93 -14.62
CA LYS A 93 2.32 -2.14 -13.92
C LYS A 93 1.21 -2.80 -13.09
N ILE A 94 -0.04 -2.32 -13.18
CA ILE A 94 -1.20 -2.93 -12.53
C ILE A 94 -1.53 -4.24 -13.26
N VAL A 95 -1.69 -5.33 -12.48
CA VAL A 95 -2.19 -6.60 -12.99
C VAL A 95 -3.70 -6.73 -12.77
N TYR A 96 -4.38 -7.42 -13.66
CA TYR A 96 -5.84 -7.52 -13.64
C TYR A 96 -6.31 -8.96 -13.44
N GLY A 97 -7.28 -9.14 -12.55
CA GLY A 97 -7.93 -10.41 -12.24
C GLY A 97 -8.74 -10.33 -10.95
N GLY A 98 -9.40 -11.42 -10.59
CA GLY A 98 -10.34 -11.43 -9.47
C GLY A 98 -11.64 -10.69 -9.79
N ASP A 99 -12.61 -10.79 -8.87
CA ASP A 99 -13.99 -10.37 -9.14
C ASP A 99 -14.33 -9.00 -8.56
N ARG A 100 -13.65 -8.57 -7.48
CA ARG A 100 -14.03 -7.36 -6.75
C ARG A 100 -12.86 -6.55 -6.22
N LEU A 101 -13.10 -5.26 -6.04
CA LEU A 101 -12.26 -4.36 -5.27
C LEU A 101 -12.60 -4.48 -3.78
N GLY A 102 -11.61 -4.37 -2.90
CA GLY A 102 -11.85 -4.25 -1.46
C GLY A 102 -12.59 -2.94 -1.13
N ILE A 103 -13.53 -3.01 -0.19
CA ILE A 103 -14.32 -1.86 0.25
C ILE A 103 -14.13 -1.68 1.75
N TYR A 104 -14.14 -0.44 2.20
CA TYR A 104 -14.37 -0.15 3.60
C TYR A 104 -15.33 1.03 3.79
N PHE A 105 -16.11 0.94 4.84
CA PHE A 105 -17.05 1.98 5.25
C PHE A 105 -16.44 2.76 6.41
N LEU A 106 -16.44 4.09 6.32
CA LEU A 106 -15.91 4.97 7.34
C LEU A 106 -17.02 5.89 7.87
N GLU A 107 -17.41 5.68 9.12
CA GLU A 107 -18.24 6.64 9.86
C GLU A 107 -17.31 7.62 10.58
N THR A 108 -17.33 8.87 10.18
CA THR A 108 -16.49 9.91 10.78
C THR A 108 -16.93 10.23 12.19
N GLY A 109 -15.98 10.25 13.12
CA GLY A 109 -16.22 10.61 14.51
C GLY A 109 -16.65 12.07 14.66
N ALA A 110 -17.36 12.35 15.75
CA ALA A 110 -17.82 13.71 16.10
C ALA A 110 -17.67 13.94 17.59
N VAL A 111 -16.98 15.01 17.98
CA VAL A 111 -16.73 15.39 19.38
C VAL A 111 -16.14 14.21 20.19
N SER A 112 -16.90 13.60 21.10
CA SER A 112 -16.49 12.46 21.91
C SER A 112 -16.75 11.09 21.25
N ARG A 113 -17.43 11.05 20.10
CA ARG A 113 -17.67 9.81 19.36
C ARG A 113 -16.50 9.50 18.45
N GLY A 114 -15.82 8.38 18.68
CA GLY A 114 -14.76 7.88 17.80
C GLY A 114 -15.26 7.53 16.39
N SER A 115 -14.36 7.51 15.43
CA SER A 115 -14.62 7.01 14.08
C SER A 115 -14.85 5.50 14.11
N LYS A 116 -15.70 5.01 13.19
CA LYS A 116 -15.96 3.59 13.04
C LYS A 116 -15.62 3.13 11.63
N VAL A 117 -14.85 2.05 11.52
CA VAL A 117 -14.49 1.44 10.24
C VAL A 117 -15.08 0.04 10.17
N VAL A 118 -15.73 -0.26 9.04
CA VAL A 118 -16.20 -1.61 8.69
C VAL A 118 -15.56 -2.02 7.39
N TYR A 119 -14.83 -3.14 7.39
CA TYR A 119 -14.17 -3.67 6.21
C TYR A 119 -15.04 -4.71 5.51
N ASP A 120 -15.12 -4.61 4.20
CA ASP A 120 -15.65 -5.61 3.27
C ASP A 120 -14.61 -5.84 2.18
N ARG A 121 -13.55 -6.59 2.52
CA ARG A 121 -12.37 -6.78 1.67
C ARG A 121 -11.99 -8.25 1.42
N ALA A 122 -12.74 -9.20 1.99
CA ALA A 122 -12.52 -10.61 1.71
C ALA A 122 -12.71 -10.88 0.20
N HIS A 123 -11.88 -11.77 -0.36
CA HIS A 123 -11.92 -12.11 -1.79
C HIS A 123 -11.78 -10.90 -2.72
N SER A 124 -11.08 -9.85 -2.28
CA SER A 124 -10.69 -8.77 -3.18
C SER A 124 -9.62 -9.25 -4.16
N ALA A 125 -9.52 -8.60 -5.31
CA ALA A 125 -8.56 -8.97 -6.37
C ALA A 125 -7.13 -9.10 -5.83
N ILE A 126 -6.70 -8.19 -4.96
CA ILE A 126 -5.37 -8.23 -4.34
C ILE A 126 -5.25 -9.34 -3.28
N SER A 127 -6.33 -9.71 -2.57
CA SER A 127 -6.28 -10.80 -1.59
C SER A 127 -6.14 -12.19 -2.24
N GLU A 128 -6.45 -12.28 -3.52
CA GLU A 128 -6.32 -13.49 -4.34
C GLU A 128 -5.12 -13.43 -5.29
N ILE A 129 -4.14 -12.57 -4.97
CA ILE A 129 -2.89 -12.54 -5.73
C ILE A 129 -2.02 -13.74 -5.36
N GLU A 130 -1.31 -14.28 -6.33
CA GLU A 130 -0.43 -15.43 -6.16
C GLU A 130 0.95 -15.15 -6.75
N SER A 131 1.94 -15.91 -6.27
CA SER A 131 3.31 -15.89 -6.78
C SER A 131 3.36 -16.05 -8.31
N GLY A 132 4.22 -15.25 -8.95
CA GLY A 132 4.41 -15.24 -10.40
C GLY A 132 3.37 -14.45 -11.20
N MET A 133 2.36 -13.83 -10.55
CA MET A 133 1.40 -12.97 -11.24
C MET A 133 1.98 -11.60 -11.64
N ILE A 134 3.06 -11.17 -11.02
CA ILE A 134 3.75 -9.91 -11.31
C ILE A 134 5.14 -10.21 -11.86
N ASP A 135 5.46 -9.61 -13.00
CA ASP A 135 6.82 -9.60 -13.56
C ASP A 135 7.65 -8.51 -12.86
N TRP A 136 8.30 -8.88 -11.76
CA TRP A 136 9.11 -7.97 -10.96
C TRP A 136 10.35 -7.47 -11.71
N ASP A 137 10.85 -8.20 -12.68
CA ASP A 137 11.95 -7.74 -13.52
C ASP A 137 11.54 -6.56 -14.38
N ALA A 138 10.36 -6.63 -14.98
CA ALA A 138 9.78 -5.54 -15.75
C ALA A 138 9.27 -4.38 -14.86
N VAL A 139 8.80 -4.68 -13.65
CA VAL A 139 8.37 -3.64 -12.68
C VAL A 139 9.56 -2.79 -12.24
N PHE A 140 10.69 -3.41 -11.95
CA PHE A 140 11.88 -2.74 -11.39
C PHE A 140 12.88 -2.24 -12.44
N GLU A 141 12.45 -2.11 -13.70
CA GLU A 141 13.23 -1.42 -14.72
C GLU A 141 13.29 0.09 -14.42
N ASP A 142 14.50 0.66 -14.33
CA ASP A 142 14.75 2.08 -14.00
C ASP A 142 14.20 2.55 -12.64
N VAL A 143 14.06 1.63 -11.67
CA VAL A 143 13.59 1.91 -10.31
C VAL A 143 14.78 2.06 -9.36
N GLU A 144 14.68 3.02 -8.44
CA GLU A 144 15.67 3.27 -7.39
C GLU A 144 15.15 2.96 -5.99
N TRP A 145 13.84 2.99 -5.81
CA TRP A 145 13.19 2.82 -4.51
C TRP A 145 11.93 1.98 -4.61
N PHE A 146 11.81 1.01 -3.72
CA PHE A 146 10.63 0.17 -3.55
C PHE A 146 10.03 0.38 -2.16
N HIS A 147 8.73 0.62 -2.07
CA HIS A 147 8.01 0.80 -0.82
C HIS A 147 6.79 -0.12 -0.72
N TRP A 148 6.65 -0.77 0.42
CA TRP A 148 5.51 -1.60 0.78
C TRP A 148 5.13 -1.37 2.25
N THR A 149 3.98 -1.88 2.71
CA THR A 149 3.59 -1.82 4.12
C THR A 149 3.23 -3.20 4.65
N GLY A 150 3.28 -3.38 5.97
CA GLY A 150 2.89 -4.62 6.65
C GLY A 150 1.39 -4.96 6.49
N ILE A 151 0.59 -4.06 5.91
CA ILE A 151 -0.79 -4.35 5.53
C ILE A 151 -0.85 -5.37 4.39
N THR A 152 0.00 -5.24 3.38
CA THR A 152 -0.06 -6.08 2.18
C THR A 152 0.18 -7.56 2.49
N PRO A 153 1.24 -7.99 3.21
CA PRO A 153 1.38 -9.40 3.59
C PRO A 153 0.31 -9.87 4.59
N ALA A 154 -0.33 -8.96 5.32
CA ALA A 154 -1.39 -9.30 6.27
C ALA A 154 -2.72 -9.69 5.60
N ILE A 155 -2.90 -9.41 4.31
CA ILE A 155 -4.16 -9.63 3.58
C ILE A 155 -4.40 -11.14 3.32
N SER A 156 -3.36 -11.85 2.88
CA SER A 156 -3.41 -13.28 2.57
C SER A 156 -2.01 -13.88 2.46
N GLN A 157 -1.91 -15.21 2.51
CA GLN A 157 -0.64 -15.90 2.28
C GLN A 157 -0.08 -15.59 0.88
N GLY A 158 -0.93 -15.59 -0.16
CA GLY A 158 -0.50 -15.24 -1.51
C GLY A 158 0.08 -13.83 -1.61
N ALA A 159 -0.54 -12.85 -0.92
CA ALA A 159 -0.01 -11.49 -0.87
C ALA A 159 1.33 -11.40 -0.13
N ALA A 160 1.52 -12.20 0.93
CA ALA A 160 2.81 -12.31 1.63
C ALA A 160 3.90 -12.92 0.73
N ASP A 161 3.56 -13.96 -0.02
CA ASP A 161 4.49 -14.63 -0.94
C ASP A 161 4.91 -13.68 -2.08
N VAL A 162 3.97 -12.91 -2.63
CA VAL A 162 4.25 -11.89 -3.65
C VAL A 162 5.08 -10.73 -3.09
N CYS A 163 4.86 -10.31 -1.82
CA CYS A 163 5.76 -9.37 -1.15
C CYS A 163 7.19 -9.93 -1.07
N LEU A 164 7.34 -11.20 -0.73
CA LEU A 164 8.67 -11.84 -0.65
C LEU A 164 9.36 -11.89 -2.01
N GLU A 165 8.63 -12.18 -3.09
CA GLU A 165 9.17 -12.08 -4.46
C GLU A 165 9.66 -10.66 -4.75
N ALA A 166 8.84 -9.65 -4.41
CA ALA A 166 9.16 -8.25 -4.65
C ALA A 166 10.44 -7.81 -3.94
N VAL A 167 10.55 -8.06 -2.62
CA VAL A 167 11.72 -7.62 -1.86
C VAL A 167 13.00 -8.35 -2.31
N LYS A 168 12.91 -9.62 -2.67
CA LYS A 168 14.05 -10.37 -3.23
C LYS A 168 14.50 -9.81 -4.58
N ALA A 169 13.55 -9.54 -5.48
CA ALA A 169 13.86 -8.98 -6.80
C ALA A 169 14.44 -7.57 -6.70
N ALA A 170 13.89 -6.72 -5.81
CA ALA A 170 14.41 -5.38 -5.56
C ALA A 170 15.82 -5.42 -4.96
N SER A 171 16.06 -6.26 -3.95
CA SER A 171 17.36 -6.45 -3.33
C SER A 171 18.41 -6.94 -4.33
N ALA A 172 18.07 -7.91 -5.18
CA ALA A 172 18.98 -8.43 -6.21
C ALA A 172 19.40 -7.36 -7.23
N LYS A 173 18.58 -6.32 -7.42
CA LYS A 173 18.87 -5.17 -8.29
C LYS A 173 19.51 -3.99 -7.56
N GLY A 174 19.76 -4.08 -6.25
CA GLY A 174 20.32 -3.01 -5.42
C GLY A 174 19.38 -1.81 -5.26
N ILE A 175 18.08 -2.03 -5.33
CA ILE A 175 17.04 -1.01 -5.12
C ILE A 175 16.88 -0.79 -3.62
N THR A 176 16.80 0.46 -3.18
CA THR A 176 16.50 0.80 -1.79
C THR A 176 15.09 0.35 -1.42
N ILE A 177 14.95 -0.41 -0.35
CA ILE A 177 13.68 -0.98 0.09
C ILE A 177 13.25 -0.34 1.40
N SER A 178 12.03 0.19 1.44
CA SER A 178 11.43 0.72 2.67
C SER A 178 10.08 0.08 2.97
N THR A 179 9.77 -0.03 4.26
CA THR A 179 8.48 -0.50 4.74
C THR A 179 7.96 0.34 5.89
N ASP A 180 6.63 0.47 5.99
CA ASP A 180 5.90 0.85 7.19
C ASP A 180 5.27 -0.42 7.78
N LEU A 181 5.65 -0.79 9.00
CA LEU A 181 5.20 -2.02 9.65
C LEU A 181 3.68 -2.08 9.80
N ASN A 182 3.06 -0.98 10.13
CA ASN A 182 1.61 -0.71 10.04
C ASN A 182 0.74 -1.88 10.52
N TYR A 183 1.01 -2.41 11.71
CA TYR A 183 0.31 -3.56 12.26
C TYR A 183 -1.20 -3.33 12.33
N ARG A 184 -1.96 -4.34 11.92
CA ARG A 184 -3.43 -4.35 11.97
C ARG A 184 -3.93 -5.71 12.44
N ALA A 185 -4.27 -5.81 13.72
CA ALA A 185 -4.71 -7.06 14.35
C ALA A 185 -5.85 -7.78 13.61
N LYS A 186 -6.72 -7.04 12.91
CA LYS A 186 -7.86 -7.59 12.19
C LYS A 186 -7.53 -8.21 10.82
N LEU A 187 -6.29 -8.10 10.35
CA LEU A 187 -5.91 -8.58 9.01
C LEU A 187 -5.24 -9.95 9.03
N TRP A 188 -4.39 -10.25 9.97
CA TRP A 188 -3.66 -11.52 10.09
C TRP A 188 -4.58 -12.68 10.50
N THR A 189 -5.63 -12.94 9.70
CA THR A 189 -6.64 -13.94 10.02
C THR A 189 -6.36 -15.32 9.44
N TYR A 190 -5.38 -15.42 8.54
CA TYR A 190 -5.01 -16.65 7.84
C TYR A 190 -3.85 -17.41 8.50
N CYS A 191 -3.22 -16.83 9.52
CA CYS A 191 -2.10 -17.46 10.23
C CYS A 191 -2.08 -17.09 11.71
N ASP A 192 -1.32 -17.85 12.51
CA ASP A 192 -1.04 -17.54 13.91
C ASP A 192 0.09 -16.51 14.07
N ASP A 193 0.32 -16.10 15.31
CA ASP A 193 1.32 -15.10 15.65
C ASP A 193 2.74 -15.52 15.26
N ALA A 194 3.11 -16.77 15.51
CA ALA A 194 4.44 -17.28 15.18
C ALA A 194 4.70 -17.28 13.66
N HIS A 195 3.68 -17.60 12.87
CA HIS A 195 3.77 -17.55 11.41
C HIS A 195 3.87 -16.10 10.91
N ARG A 196 3.07 -15.17 11.47
CA ARG A 196 3.15 -13.74 11.16
C ARG A 196 4.56 -13.19 11.43
N GLU A 197 5.12 -13.47 12.61
CA GLU A 197 6.47 -13.04 12.98
C GLU A 197 7.52 -13.56 12.01
N LYS A 198 7.41 -14.81 11.59
CA LYS A 198 8.31 -15.42 10.60
C LYS A 198 8.19 -14.73 9.24
N ILE A 199 6.97 -14.45 8.78
CA ILE A 199 6.74 -13.73 7.51
C ILE A 199 7.37 -12.34 7.59
N MET A 200 7.06 -11.58 8.63
CA MET A 200 7.56 -10.20 8.76
C MET A 200 9.07 -10.13 8.93
N ALA A 201 9.67 -11.03 9.70
CA ALA A 201 11.12 -11.14 9.81
C ALA A 201 11.78 -11.42 8.44
N GLY A 202 11.24 -12.39 7.69
CA GLY A 202 11.75 -12.73 6.38
C GLY A 202 11.60 -11.63 5.33
N LEU A 203 10.58 -10.77 5.44
CA LEU A 203 10.38 -9.62 4.55
C LEU A 203 11.29 -8.44 4.93
N THR A 204 11.40 -8.14 6.22
CA THR A 204 12.18 -7.00 6.72
C THR A 204 13.69 -7.21 6.66
N GLU A 205 14.16 -8.46 6.54
CA GLU A 205 15.58 -8.79 6.29
C GLU A 205 16.12 -8.11 5.02
N TYR A 206 15.26 -7.83 4.04
CA TYR A 206 15.61 -7.15 2.79
C TYR A 206 15.45 -5.63 2.84
N CYS A 207 14.92 -5.07 3.94
CA CYS A 207 14.61 -3.64 4.01
C CYS A 207 15.80 -2.82 4.50
N ASP A 208 16.09 -1.71 3.82
CA ASP A 208 17.07 -0.71 4.22
C ASP A 208 16.48 0.26 5.26
N ILE A 209 15.17 0.52 5.17
CA ILE A 209 14.46 1.47 6.03
C ILE A 209 13.15 0.84 6.52
N ILE A 210 12.98 0.83 7.84
CA ILE A 210 11.79 0.32 8.50
C ILE A 210 11.18 1.45 9.34
N LEU A 211 9.92 1.78 9.08
CA LEU A 211 9.11 2.70 9.88
C LEU A 211 8.10 1.88 10.70
N GLY A 212 7.86 2.31 11.92
CA GLY A 212 6.90 1.66 12.81
C GLY A 212 6.90 2.35 14.16
N ASN A 213 5.93 2.01 14.99
CA ASN A 213 5.85 2.41 16.38
C ASN A 213 6.19 1.23 17.31
N GLU A 214 6.10 1.43 18.60
CA GLU A 214 6.42 0.42 19.61
C GLU A 214 5.48 -0.79 19.53
N GLU A 215 4.19 -0.58 19.25
CA GLU A 215 3.21 -1.65 19.06
C GLU A 215 3.54 -2.50 17.82
N ASP A 216 3.92 -1.85 16.72
CA ASP A 216 4.34 -2.55 15.51
C ASP A 216 5.56 -3.44 15.78
N ALA A 217 6.56 -2.93 16.51
CA ALA A 217 7.78 -3.67 16.85
C ALA A 217 7.47 -4.85 17.78
N GLU A 218 6.62 -4.66 18.78
CA GLU A 218 6.18 -5.71 19.70
C GLU A 218 5.42 -6.82 18.93
N LYS A 219 4.41 -6.43 18.13
CA LYS A 219 3.53 -7.40 17.47
C LYS A 219 4.19 -8.16 16.33
N HIS A 220 5.14 -7.55 15.63
CA HIS A 220 5.83 -8.21 14.52
C HIS A 220 7.10 -8.95 14.90
N PHE A 221 7.79 -8.52 15.98
CA PHE A 221 9.13 -9.04 16.31
C PHE A 221 9.32 -9.43 17.77
N GLY A 222 8.31 -9.25 18.63
CA GLY A 222 8.43 -9.49 20.06
C GLY A 222 9.42 -8.55 20.77
N ILE A 223 9.71 -7.39 20.17
CA ILE A 223 10.63 -6.40 20.73
C ILE A 223 9.87 -5.52 21.73
N HIS A 224 10.24 -5.62 23.01
CA HIS A 224 9.67 -4.77 24.06
C HIS A 224 10.64 -3.66 24.42
N PRO A 225 10.20 -2.40 24.55
CA PRO A 225 11.04 -1.33 25.05
C PRO A 225 11.36 -1.58 26.54
N GLU A 226 12.63 -1.53 26.90
CA GLU A 226 13.03 -1.65 28.30
C GLU A 226 12.57 -0.42 29.08
N GLY A 227 11.77 -0.63 30.15
CA GLY A 227 11.40 0.40 31.14
C GLY A 227 10.23 1.30 30.80
N LEU A 228 9.44 1.00 29.76
CA LEU A 228 8.18 1.69 29.45
C LEU A 228 7.00 0.71 29.60
N ASP A 229 6.15 0.91 30.61
CA ASP A 229 4.81 0.34 30.64
C ASP A 229 3.97 1.09 29.57
N VAL A 230 3.83 0.52 28.41
CA VAL A 230 2.93 1.03 27.35
C VAL A 230 1.55 0.48 27.65
N HIS A 231 0.73 1.29 28.33
CA HIS A 231 -0.71 1.04 28.53
C HIS A 231 -1.56 2.02 27.73
#